data_1a81143901984f64f3d39c668388da5d
#
_entry.id   1a81143901984f64f3d39c668388da5d
#
_cell.length_a   1.000
_cell.length_b   1.000
_cell.length_c   1.000
_cell.angle_alpha   90.00
_cell.angle_beta   90.00
_cell.angle_gamma   90.00
#
_symmetry.space_group_name_H-M   'P 1'
#
loop_
_entity.id
_entity.type
_entity.pdbx_description
1 polymer ?
#
loop_
_entity_poly.entity_id
_entity_poly.type
_entity_poly.pdbx_seq_one_letter_code
_entity_poly.pdbx_strand_id
1 'polypeptide(L)'
;LFRSTAEKERIARRVASEIPDGATLFIDIGTTPEAVAHALLDHNDLRIVTNNLNVANTLMVKEDFRIILAGGELRSRDGGIIGEATLDFISQFRLDFGILGISGVDSDGSLLEFDYHEVRTKRAIIENSRHVMLVVDHTKFGRNAMVNMGSISMVDAVYTDVLPPAGVLKVITDNNLQLELC
;
A
#
# COMPACT_ATOMS: atom_id res chain seq x y z
N LEU A 1 15.66 2.87 -11.65
CA LEU A 1 16.44 2.81 -10.42
C LEU A 1 15.48 2.76 -9.24
N PHE A 2 15.47 1.63 -8.53
CA PHE A 2 14.75 1.50 -7.29
C PHE A 2 15.38 2.41 -6.23
N ARG A 3 14.59 3.35 -5.69
CA ARG A 3 15.03 4.25 -4.65
C ARG A 3 14.28 3.92 -3.36
N SER A 4 14.92 3.15 -2.49
CA SER A 4 14.40 2.89 -1.16
C SER A 4 15.33 3.45 -0.09
N THR A 5 14.75 3.92 1.01
CA THR A 5 15.47 4.23 2.24
C THR A 5 15.56 2.99 3.13
N ALA A 6 16.49 3.00 4.08
CA ALA A 6 16.64 1.89 5.04
C ALA A 6 15.34 1.65 5.84
N GLU A 7 14.61 2.71 6.15
CA GLU A 7 13.33 2.65 6.86
C GLU A 7 12.28 1.90 6.04
N LYS A 8 12.12 2.23 4.77
CA LYS A 8 11.18 1.56 3.86
C LYS A 8 11.52 0.10 3.67
N GLU A 9 12.81 -0.23 3.61
CA GLU A 9 13.26 -1.62 3.51
C GLU A 9 12.96 -2.43 4.78
N ARG A 10 13.09 -1.85 5.97
CA ARG A 10 12.69 -2.52 7.22
C ARG A 10 11.19 -2.77 7.27
N ILE A 11 10.38 -1.75 6.95
CA ILE A 11 8.93 -1.88 6.83
C ILE A 11 8.58 -3.00 5.85
N ALA A 12 9.18 -2.97 4.67
CA ALA A 12 8.94 -3.94 3.61
C ALA A 12 9.25 -5.39 4.04
N ARG A 13 10.39 -5.61 4.69
CA ARG A 13 10.75 -6.93 5.20
C ARG A 13 9.78 -7.45 6.25
N ARG A 14 9.30 -6.57 7.14
CA ARG A 14 8.31 -6.94 8.15
C ARG A 14 6.99 -7.35 7.50
N VAL A 15 6.48 -6.56 6.56
CA VAL A 15 5.26 -6.89 5.79
C VAL A 15 5.42 -8.21 5.05
N ALA A 16 6.52 -8.37 4.30
CA ALA A 16 6.77 -9.59 3.53
C ALA A 16 6.80 -10.83 4.43
N SER A 17 7.34 -10.74 5.64
CA SER A 17 7.39 -11.87 6.59
C SER A 17 6.01 -12.37 7.02
N GLU A 18 4.96 -11.60 6.87
CA GLU A 18 3.57 -11.97 7.21
C GLU A 18 2.76 -12.48 6.02
N ILE A 19 3.30 -12.36 4.81
CA ILE A 19 2.64 -12.83 3.59
C ILE A 19 3.06 -14.27 3.33
N PRO A 20 2.14 -15.24 3.32
CA PRO A 20 2.48 -16.63 2.97
C PRO A 20 2.68 -16.80 1.46
N ASP A 21 3.45 -17.81 1.08
CA ASP A 21 3.53 -18.27 -0.30
C ASP A 21 2.12 -18.64 -0.82
N GLY A 22 1.86 -18.40 -2.08
CA GLY A 22 0.55 -18.67 -2.68
C GLY A 22 -0.53 -17.62 -2.41
N ALA A 23 -0.22 -16.57 -1.64
CA ALA A 23 -1.18 -15.51 -1.31
C ALA A 23 -1.57 -14.66 -2.53
N THR A 24 -2.73 -14.01 -2.42
CA THR A 24 -3.23 -13.03 -3.37
C THR A 24 -3.13 -11.63 -2.78
N LEU A 25 -2.57 -10.67 -3.53
CA LEU A 25 -2.27 -9.33 -3.04
C LEU A 25 -2.71 -8.24 -4.01
N PHE A 26 -3.19 -7.11 -3.46
CA PHE A 26 -3.07 -5.80 -4.12
C PHE A 26 -1.82 -5.10 -3.62
N ILE A 27 -1.05 -4.50 -4.55
CA ILE A 27 0.06 -3.61 -4.21
C ILE A 27 -0.19 -2.25 -4.87
N ASP A 28 -0.29 -1.23 -4.03
CA ASP A 28 -0.67 0.13 -4.40
C ASP A 28 0.50 0.95 -4.97
N ILE A 29 0.22 2.17 -5.39
CA ILE A 29 1.18 3.18 -5.82
C ILE A 29 1.97 3.69 -4.60
N GLY A 30 3.27 3.89 -4.77
CA GLY A 30 4.12 4.51 -3.78
C GLY A 30 5.45 3.79 -3.59
N THR A 31 6.43 4.51 -3.10
CA THR A 31 7.80 3.99 -2.93
C THR A 31 7.91 2.96 -1.81
N THR A 32 7.09 3.04 -0.76
CA THR A 32 7.06 1.99 0.28
C THR A 32 6.37 0.71 -0.22
N PRO A 33 5.21 0.75 -0.91
CA PRO A 33 4.68 -0.41 -1.63
C PRO A 33 5.68 -1.03 -2.62
N GLU A 34 6.47 -0.22 -3.33
CA GLU A 34 7.53 -0.72 -4.21
C GLU A 34 8.63 -1.46 -3.44
N ALA A 35 9.00 -0.98 -2.25
CA ALA A 35 9.93 -1.68 -1.37
C ALA A 35 9.37 -3.04 -0.92
N VAL A 36 8.06 -3.12 -0.62
CA VAL A 36 7.39 -4.40 -0.31
C VAL A 36 7.49 -5.36 -1.50
N ALA A 37 7.26 -4.89 -2.72
CA ALA A 37 7.42 -5.73 -3.91
C ALA A 37 8.83 -6.33 -4.00
N HIS A 38 9.87 -5.54 -3.74
CA HIS A 38 11.25 -6.05 -3.68
C HIS A 38 11.43 -7.13 -2.61
N ALA A 39 10.88 -6.93 -1.42
CA ALA A 39 10.98 -7.90 -0.32
C ALA A 39 10.22 -9.21 -0.61
N LEU A 40 9.24 -9.18 -1.50
CA LEU A 40 8.45 -10.34 -1.91
C LEU A 40 9.16 -11.24 -2.94
N LEU A 41 10.31 -10.83 -3.49
CA LEU A 41 11.04 -11.63 -4.49
C LEU A 41 11.51 -13.00 -3.97
N ASP A 42 11.62 -13.17 -2.66
CA ASP A 42 11.98 -14.44 -2.02
C ASP A 42 10.77 -15.38 -1.80
N HIS A 43 9.55 -14.94 -2.12
CA HIS A 43 8.33 -15.74 -2.02
C HIS A 43 8.09 -16.60 -3.26
N ASN A 44 7.13 -17.53 -3.16
CA ASN A 44 6.74 -18.41 -4.26
C ASN A 44 5.22 -18.34 -4.51
N ASP A 45 4.84 -18.54 -5.77
CA ASP A 45 3.44 -18.69 -6.23
C ASP A 45 2.50 -17.54 -5.86
N LEU A 46 2.99 -16.31 -5.72
CA LEU A 46 2.14 -15.16 -5.43
C LEU A 46 1.29 -14.76 -6.65
N ARG A 47 0.09 -14.25 -6.36
CA ARG A 47 -0.79 -13.63 -7.36
C ARG A 47 -1.01 -12.19 -6.97
N ILE A 48 -0.54 -11.28 -7.81
CA ILE A 48 -0.49 -9.84 -7.51
C ILE A 48 -1.33 -9.07 -8.52
N VAL A 49 -2.25 -8.27 -8.01
CA VAL A 49 -2.93 -7.21 -8.77
C VAL A 49 -2.31 -5.88 -8.37
N THR A 50 -1.92 -5.07 -9.33
CA THR A 50 -1.31 -3.78 -9.05
C THR A 50 -1.70 -2.72 -10.06
N ASN A 51 -1.78 -1.50 -9.63
CA ASN A 51 -1.87 -0.30 -10.45
C ASN A 51 -0.57 0.52 -10.41
N ASN A 52 0.55 -0.16 -10.18
CA ASN A 52 1.88 0.42 -10.13
C ASN A 52 2.82 -0.30 -11.10
N LEU A 53 3.22 0.41 -12.17
CA LEU A 53 4.09 -0.15 -13.21
C LEU A 53 5.46 -0.56 -12.65
N ASN A 54 5.98 0.16 -11.65
CA ASN A 54 7.26 -0.17 -11.03
C ASN A 54 7.19 -1.48 -10.24
N VAL A 55 6.07 -1.75 -9.57
CA VAL A 55 5.80 -3.03 -8.91
C VAL A 55 5.79 -4.17 -9.92
N ALA A 56 5.07 -4.00 -11.03
CA ALA A 56 5.00 -5.01 -12.08
C ALA A 56 6.39 -5.30 -12.66
N ASN A 57 7.17 -4.27 -12.95
CA ASN A 57 8.54 -4.41 -13.46
C ASN A 57 9.46 -5.15 -12.48
N THR A 58 9.32 -4.86 -11.18
CA THR A 58 10.11 -5.53 -10.14
C THR A 58 9.78 -7.02 -10.06
N LEU A 59 8.50 -7.36 -10.09
CA LEU A 59 8.04 -8.73 -9.83
C LEU A 59 8.07 -9.63 -11.07
N MET A 60 8.09 -9.07 -12.28
CA MET A 60 8.02 -9.86 -13.52
C MET A 60 9.23 -10.78 -13.76
N VAL A 61 10.29 -10.66 -12.98
CA VAL A 61 11.43 -11.58 -13.00
C VAL A 61 11.11 -12.94 -12.39
N LYS A 62 10.01 -13.03 -11.64
CA LYS A 62 9.54 -14.25 -10.98
C LYS A 62 8.56 -15.00 -11.88
N GLU A 63 9.01 -16.06 -12.51
CA GLU A 63 8.20 -16.86 -13.45
C GLU A 63 7.02 -17.58 -12.79
N ASP A 64 7.13 -17.85 -11.49
CA ASP A 64 6.08 -18.49 -10.68
C ASP A 64 5.02 -17.50 -10.18
N PHE A 65 5.24 -16.19 -10.32
CA PHE A 65 4.24 -15.18 -9.94
C PHE A 65 3.25 -14.92 -11.06
N ARG A 66 1.98 -14.77 -10.70
CA ARG A 66 0.97 -14.23 -11.61
C ARG A 66 0.77 -12.75 -11.32
N ILE A 67 1.18 -11.90 -12.26
CA ILE A 67 1.09 -10.44 -12.12
C ILE A 67 0.00 -9.95 -13.06
N ILE A 68 -0.96 -9.22 -12.49
CA ILE A 68 -2.09 -8.63 -13.21
C ILE A 68 -2.00 -7.12 -13.03
N LEU A 69 -1.61 -6.43 -14.10
CA LEU A 69 -1.46 -4.98 -14.12
C LEU A 69 -2.77 -4.34 -14.54
N ALA A 70 -3.31 -3.43 -13.73
CA ALA A 70 -4.51 -2.69 -14.06
C ALA A 70 -4.29 -1.79 -15.28
N GLY A 71 -5.29 -1.69 -16.13
CA GLY A 71 -5.31 -0.70 -17.21
C GLY A 71 -5.76 0.67 -16.72
N GLY A 72 -5.46 1.71 -17.49
CA GLY A 72 -5.83 3.08 -17.19
C GLY A 72 -4.81 4.09 -17.70
N GLU A 73 -4.86 5.30 -17.18
CA GLU A 73 -3.91 6.35 -17.49
C GLU A 73 -2.62 6.19 -16.67
N LEU A 74 -1.49 6.10 -17.37
CA LEU A 74 -0.18 6.01 -16.72
C LEU A 74 0.32 7.39 -16.34
N ARG A 75 0.56 7.59 -15.06
CA ARG A 75 1.18 8.79 -14.50
C ARG A 75 2.70 8.61 -14.53
N SER A 76 3.36 9.36 -15.42
CA SER A 76 4.80 9.16 -15.70
C SER A 76 5.72 9.46 -14.52
N ARG A 77 5.32 10.35 -13.61
CA ARG A 77 6.17 10.78 -12.48
C ARG A 77 6.46 9.66 -11.47
N ASP A 78 5.52 8.70 -11.28
CA ASP A 78 5.63 7.66 -10.26
C ASP A 78 5.22 6.25 -10.75
N GLY A 79 4.84 6.11 -12.01
CA GLY A 79 4.43 4.82 -12.56
C GLY A 79 3.05 4.35 -12.10
N GLY A 80 2.28 5.22 -11.46
CA GLY A 80 0.92 4.93 -11.03
C GLY A 80 -0.06 4.89 -12.20
N ILE A 81 -1.01 3.97 -12.17
CA ILE A 81 -2.11 3.85 -13.14
C ILE A 81 -3.40 4.22 -12.44
N ILE A 82 -4.11 5.19 -13.00
CA ILE A 82 -5.30 5.82 -12.42
C ILE A 82 -6.44 5.93 -13.42
N GLY A 83 -7.62 6.27 -12.93
CA GLY A 83 -8.82 6.55 -13.70
C GLY A 83 -9.94 5.53 -13.50
N GLU A 84 -11.07 5.73 -14.17
CA GLU A 84 -12.27 4.89 -14.02
C GLU A 84 -12.01 3.44 -14.42
N ALA A 85 -11.26 3.21 -15.52
CA ALA A 85 -10.92 1.85 -15.95
C ALA A 85 -10.11 1.09 -14.91
N THR A 86 -9.19 1.77 -14.20
CA THR A 86 -8.42 1.20 -13.10
C THR A 86 -9.32 0.83 -11.92
N LEU A 87 -10.23 1.73 -11.56
CA LEU A 87 -11.20 1.53 -10.49
C LEU A 87 -12.10 0.32 -10.78
N ASP A 88 -12.70 0.28 -11.97
CA ASP A 88 -13.57 -0.82 -12.39
C ASP A 88 -12.83 -2.15 -12.41
N PHE A 89 -11.58 -2.13 -12.85
CA PHE A 89 -10.75 -3.33 -12.88
C PHE A 89 -10.46 -3.88 -11.47
N ILE A 90 -10.01 -3.04 -10.54
CA ILE A 90 -9.72 -3.43 -9.15
C ILE A 90 -10.97 -3.98 -8.47
N SER A 91 -12.13 -3.41 -8.73
CA SER A 91 -13.41 -3.79 -8.12
C SER A 91 -13.88 -5.23 -8.47
N GLN A 92 -13.26 -5.86 -9.46
CA GLN A 92 -13.57 -7.24 -9.85
C GLN A 92 -12.92 -8.31 -8.97
N PHE A 93 -11.96 -7.93 -8.12
CA PHE A 93 -11.16 -8.87 -7.33
C PHE A 93 -11.60 -8.88 -5.86
N ARG A 94 -11.27 -9.97 -5.17
CA ARG A 94 -11.27 -10.06 -3.73
C ARG A 94 -10.04 -10.84 -3.31
N LEU A 95 -9.07 -10.13 -2.73
CA LEU A 95 -7.74 -10.66 -2.46
C LEU A 95 -7.47 -10.79 -0.95
N ASP A 96 -6.48 -11.62 -0.61
CA ASP A 96 -6.15 -11.90 0.80
C ASP A 96 -5.60 -10.65 1.48
N PHE A 97 -4.72 -9.89 0.80
CA PHE A 97 -4.06 -8.71 1.35
C PHE A 97 -4.16 -7.52 0.41
N GLY A 98 -4.25 -6.33 0.99
CA GLY A 98 -4.04 -5.06 0.29
C GLY A 98 -2.88 -4.32 0.92
N ILE A 99 -1.82 -4.08 0.17
CA ILE A 99 -0.68 -3.27 0.60
C ILE A 99 -0.91 -1.84 0.14
N LEU A 100 -1.16 -0.94 1.10
CA LEU A 100 -1.59 0.42 0.86
C LEU A 100 -0.51 1.41 1.26
N GLY A 101 -0.17 2.33 0.35
CA GLY A 101 0.64 3.52 0.65
C GLY A 101 -0.25 4.72 0.93
N ILE A 102 0.34 5.80 1.47
CA ILE A 102 -0.35 7.07 1.71
C ILE A 102 0.61 8.25 1.57
N SER A 103 0.11 9.40 1.15
CA SER A 103 0.93 10.60 1.00
C SER A 103 1.10 11.36 2.31
N GLY A 104 0.12 11.34 3.19
CA GLY A 104 0.19 11.99 4.49
C GLY A 104 -0.78 11.38 5.50
N VAL A 105 -0.44 11.51 6.78
CA VAL A 105 -1.29 11.14 7.92
C VAL A 105 -1.40 12.36 8.81
N ASP A 106 -2.60 12.90 8.96
CA ASP A 106 -2.85 14.04 9.82
C ASP A 106 -2.86 13.67 11.31
N SER A 107 -2.77 14.65 12.17
CA SER A 107 -2.67 14.47 13.62
C SER A 107 -3.88 13.77 14.26
N ASP A 108 -5.03 13.82 13.60
CA ASP A 108 -6.26 13.15 14.02
C ASP A 108 -6.42 11.73 13.46
N GLY A 109 -5.42 11.23 12.71
CA GLY A 109 -5.46 9.94 12.04
C GLY A 109 -6.12 9.93 10.67
N SER A 110 -6.44 11.10 10.11
CA SER A 110 -6.93 11.20 8.74
C SER A 110 -5.83 10.83 7.74
N LEU A 111 -6.17 10.00 6.77
CA LEU A 111 -5.30 9.62 5.66
C LEU A 111 -5.47 10.62 4.51
N LEU A 112 -4.37 11.20 4.03
CA LEU A 112 -4.37 12.27 3.05
C LEU A 112 -3.65 11.89 1.77
N GLU A 113 -4.22 12.34 0.64
CA GLU A 113 -3.66 12.18 -0.70
C GLU A 113 -3.68 13.50 -1.48
N PHE A 114 -2.85 13.58 -2.54
CA PHE A 114 -2.83 14.74 -3.43
C PHE A 114 -3.87 14.66 -4.54
N ASP A 115 -4.28 13.46 -4.93
CA ASP A 115 -5.13 13.20 -6.09
C ASP A 115 -6.39 12.41 -5.69
N TYR A 116 -7.56 12.98 -5.95
CA TYR A 116 -8.84 12.33 -5.62
C TYR A 116 -9.11 11.06 -6.46
N HIS A 117 -8.55 10.95 -7.66
CA HIS A 117 -8.62 9.71 -8.44
C HIS A 117 -7.88 8.56 -7.76
N GLU A 118 -6.74 8.87 -7.16
CA GLU A 118 -5.97 7.91 -6.37
C GLU A 118 -6.72 7.47 -5.12
N VAL A 119 -7.42 8.38 -4.46
CA VAL A 119 -8.28 8.07 -3.30
C VAL A 119 -9.37 7.05 -3.66
N ARG A 120 -10.02 7.20 -4.80
CA ARG A 120 -11.04 6.25 -5.25
C ARG A 120 -10.47 4.85 -5.48
N THR A 121 -9.30 4.78 -6.09
CA THR A 121 -8.58 3.52 -6.31
C THR A 121 -8.17 2.86 -4.99
N LYS A 122 -7.61 3.64 -4.06
CA LYS A 122 -7.23 3.14 -2.73
C LYS A 122 -8.44 2.61 -1.94
N ARG A 123 -9.57 3.30 -1.99
CA ARG A 123 -10.81 2.81 -1.38
C ARG A 123 -11.26 1.48 -1.98
N ALA A 124 -11.16 1.32 -3.29
CA ALA A 124 -11.48 0.05 -3.94
C ALA A 124 -10.53 -1.08 -3.47
N ILE A 125 -9.24 -0.80 -3.29
CA ILE A 125 -8.28 -1.75 -2.71
C ILE A 125 -8.71 -2.16 -1.29
N ILE A 126 -9.07 -1.20 -0.44
CA ILE A 126 -9.53 -1.47 0.93
C ILE A 126 -10.78 -2.36 0.93
N GLU A 127 -11.77 -2.01 0.14
CA GLU A 127 -13.06 -2.72 0.07
C GLU A 127 -12.92 -4.15 -0.47
N ASN A 128 -11.90 -4.40 -1.30
CA ASN A 128 -11.70 -5.67 -1.98
C ASN A 128 -10.52 -6.50 -1.41
N SER A 129 -10.00 -6.13 -0.26
CA SER A 129 -8.95 -6.84 0.47
C SER A 129 -9.50 -7.40 1.77
N ARG A 130 -9.14 -8.65 2.11
CA ARG A 130 -9.54 -9.28 3.37
C ARG A 130 -8.78 -8.72 4.57
N HIS A 131 -7.52 -8.35 4.34
CA HIS A 131 -6.64 -7.74 5.34
C HIS A 131 -5.84 -6.60 4.70
N VAL A 132 -6.02 -5.39 5.21
CA VAL A 132 -5.40 -4.18 4.68
C VAL A 132 -4.21 -3.76 5.54
N MET A 133 -3.04 -3.70 4.91
CA MET A 133 -1.77 -3.34 5.51
C MET A 133 -1.36 -1.95 5.02
N LEU A 134 -1.40 -0.96 5.89
CA LEU A 134 -0.89 0.38 5.59
C LEU A 134 0.61 0.42 5.87
N VAL A 135 1.40 0.78 4.86
CA VAL A 135 2.85 0.94 4.97
C VAL A 135 3.21 2.42 4.91
N VAL A 136 3.76 2.94 6.00
CA VAL A 136 3.96 4.38 6.17
C VAL A 136 5.24 4.68 6.93
N ASP A 137 6.18 5.39 6.31
CA ASP A 137 7.38 5.84 7.00
C ASP A 137 7.14 7.17 7.73
N HIS A 138 8.08 7.51 8.63
CA HIS A 138 7.98 8.69 9.50
C HIS A 138 7.74 10.00 8.76
N THR A 139 8.17 10.14 7.51
CA THR A 139 8.02 11.37 6.74
C THR A 139 6.58 11.70 6.38
N LYS A 140 5.67 10.74 6.53
CA LYS A 140 4.25 10.89 6.20
C LYS A 140 3.42 11.45 7.36
N PHE A 141 3.85 11.28 8.59
CA PHE A 141 3.14 11.84 9.74
C PHE A 141 3.27 13.35 9.78
N GLY A 142 2.14 14.05 9.79
CA GLY A 142 2.07 15.50 9.75
C GLY A 142 2.29 16.11 8.35
N ARG A 143 2.50 15.30 7.32
CA ARG A 143 2.61 15.79 5.95
C ARG A 143 1.24 16.18 5.43
N ASN A 144 1.14 17.41 4.94
CA ASN A 144 -0.10 17.94 4.40
C ASN A 144 -0.35 17.46 2.97
N ALA A 145 -1.61 17.09 2.67
CA ALA A 145 -2.12 16.85 1.33
C ALA A 145 -3.61 17.20 1.31
N MET A 146 -4.15 17.57 0.16
CA MET A 146 -5.43 18.28 0.11
C MET A 146 -6.68 17.39 0.09
N VAL A 147 -6.53 16.09 -0.20
CA VAL A 147 -7.67 15.17 -0.33
C VAL A 147 -7.72 14.26 0.87
N ASN A 148 -8.82 14.32 1.62
CA ASN A 148 -9.07 13.44 2.75
C ASN A 148 -9.66 12.11 2.25
N MET A 149 -8.94 11.02 2.48
CA MET A 149 -9.39 9.67 2.13
C MET A 149 -10.30 9.06 3.20
N GLY A 150 -10.17 9.49 4.43
CA GLY A 150 -10.85 8.93 5.60
C GLY A 150 -9.89 8.64 6.75
N SER A 151 -10.37 7.95 7.77
CA SER A 151 -9.58 7.63 8.96
C SER A 151 -8.64 6.44 8.74
N ILE A 152 -7.49 6.45 9.41
CA ILE A 152 -6.59 5.30 9.51
C ILE A 152 -7.28 4.05 10.08
N SER A 153 -8.42 4.20 10.76
CA SER A 153 -9.24 3.07 11.22
C SER A 153 -9.83 2.20 10.10
N MET A 154 -9.72 2.65 8.84
CA MET A 154 -10.14 1.86 7.66
C MET A 154 -9.22 0.68 7.35
N VAL A 155 -8.00 0.65 7.92
CA VAL A 155 -7.04 -0.43 7.69
C VAL A 155 -7.02 -1.40 8.87
N ASP A 156 -6.43 -2.58 8.68
CA ASP A 156 -6.33 -3.61 9.73
C ASP A 156 -4.99 -3.54 10.48
N ALA A 157 -3.92 -3.17 9.78
CA ALA A 157 -2.57 -3.12 10.32
C ALA A 157 -1.80 -1.91 9.79
N VAL A 158 -0.95 -1.35 10.64
CA VAL A 158 -0.05 -0.23 10.32
C VAL A 158 1.39 -0.67 10.56
N TYR A 159 2.22 -0.53 9.53
CA TYR A 159 3.65 -0.83 9.55
C TYR A 159 4.44 0.46 9.37
N THR A 160 5.26 0.80 10.35
CA THR A 160 5.99 2.07 10.36
C THR A 160 7.34 1.94 11.07
N ASP A 161 8.26 2.86 10.80
CA ASP A 161 9.60 2.89 11.39
C ASP A 161 9.68 3.68 12.71
N VAL A 162 8.61 4.39 13.09
CA VAL A 162 8.56 5.19 14.32
C VAL A 162 7.22 5.01 15.03
N LEU A 163 7.21 5.26 16.34
CA LEU A 163 5.97 5.37 17.08
C LEU A 163 5.14 6.53 16.52
N PRO A 164 3.89 6.28 16.08
CA PRO A 164 3.04 7.34 15.56
C PRO A 164 2.80 8.47 16.57
N PRO A 165 2.54 9.71 16.10
CA PRO A 165 2.13 10.80 16.98
C PRO A 165 0.92 10.44 17.84
N ALA A 166 0.79 11.06 19.02
CA ALA A 166 -0.19 10.69 20.04
C ALA A 166 -1.65 10.61 19.52
N GLY A 167 -2.07 11.56 18.68
CA GLY A 167 -3.42 11.56 18.10
C GLY A 167 -3.67 10.39 17.16
N VAL A 168 -2.68 10.04 16.34
CA VAL A 168 -2.73 8.88 15.43
C VAL A 168 -2.71 7.59 16.23
N LEU A 169 -1.80 7.48 17.21
CA LEU A 169 -1.69 6.31 18.09
C LEU A 169 -2.99 6.04 18.85
N LYS A 170 -3.68 7.10 19.27
CA LYS A 170 -4.99 6.99 19.93
C LYS A 170 -6.01 6.32 19.01
N VAL A 171 -6.10 6.72 17.76
CA VAL A 171 -7.04 6.11 16.79
C VAL A 171 -6.69 4.65 16.55
N ILE A 172 -5.40 4.33 16.40
CA ILE A 172 -4.91 2.95 16.25
C ILE A 172 -5.34 2.08 17.44
N THR A 173 -5.11 2.57 18.67
CA THR A 173 -5.44 1.85 19.89
C THR A 173 -6.96 1.70 20.09
N ASP A 174 -7.72 2.78 19.92
CA ASP A 174 -9.18 2.78 20.11
C ASP A 174 -9.91 1.84 19.13
N ASN A 175 -9.33 1.58 17.96
CA ASN A 175 -9.90 0.69 16.94
C ASN A 175 -9.23 -0.70 16.89
N ASN A 176 -8.36 -1.01 17.84
CA ASN A 176 -7.64 -2.30 17.92
C ASN A 176 -6.88 -2.67 16.65
N LEU A 177 -6.31 -1.69 15.96
CA LEU A 177 -5.47 -1.95 14.80
C LEU A 177 -4.15 -2.58 15.23
N GLN A 178 -3.64 -3.52 14.43
CA GLN A 178 -2.27 -4.01 14.60
C GLN A 178 -1.28 -2.89 14.31
N LEU A 179 -0.31 -2.67 15.18
CA LEU A 179 0.78 -1.71 14.99
C LEU A 179 2.11 -2.45 15.04
N GLU A 180 2.88 -2.36 13.95
CA GLU A 180 4.21 -2.95 13.84
C GLU A 180 5.26 -1.85 13.69
N LEU A 181 6.18 -1.79 14.64
CA LEU A 181 7.37 -0.91 14.57
C LEU A 181 8.53 -1.69 13.96
N CYS A 182 9.08 -1.16 12.86
CA CYS A 182 10.03 -1.87 12.00
C CYS A 182 11.45 -1.25 12.05
#